data_04ecd70f2230bcee54126c06c90d8ad2
#
_entry.id   04ecd70f2230bcee54126c06c90d8ad2
#
_cell.length_a   1.000
_cell.length_b   1.000
_cell.length_c   1.000
_cell.angle_alpha   90.00
_cell.angle_beta   90.00
_cell.angle_gamma   90.00
#
_symmetry.space_group_name_H-M   'P 1'
#
loop_
_entity.id
_entity.type
_entity.pdbx_description
1 polymer ?
#
loop_
_entity_poly.entity_id
_entity_poly.type
_entity_poly.pdbx_seq_one_letter_code
_entity_poly.pdbx_strand_id
1 'polypeptide(L)'
;MRPVSTRPLKASTPGEVEATGRLARYAQLYADMLSQDRLCLCGMLAAEYSTLLQPMQKTIRQFFVKNYRWLTSVIARGRTAGSLFPRSTDESAALMLLGGLEGAMLIARPMKDIDGFYASARQLLALLQRPG
;
A
#
# COMPACT_ATOMS: atom_id res chain seq x y z
N MET A 1 18.00 -16.62 12.04
CA MET A 1 17.02 -16.17 11.02
C MET A 1 17.65 -15.09 10.15
N ARG A 2 17.45 -15.19 8.85
CA ARG A 2 18.02 -14.25 7.92
C ARG A 2 17.25 -12.93 7.95
N PRO A 3 17.90 -11.77 8.10
CA PRO A 3 17.18 -10.50 8.09
C PRO A 3 16.58 -10.20 6.71
N VAL A 4 15.43 -9.58 6.72
CA VAL A 4 14.78 -9.11 5.50
C VAL A 4 15.45 -7.83 5.03
N SER A 5 15.58 -7.67 3.71
CA SER A 5 16.14 -6.44 3.15
C SER A 5 15.26 -5.25 3.48
N THR A 6 15.89 -4.15 3.93
CA THR A 6 15.20 -2.88 4.18
C THR A 6 15.45 -1.87 3.07
N ARG A 7 15.98 -2.32 1.93
CA ARG A 7 16.18 -1.42 0.80
C ARG A 7 14.87 -0.78 0.38
N PRO A 8 14.89 0.52 0.00
CA PRO A 8 13.68 1.18 -0.48
C PRO A 8 13.00 0.42 -1.61
N LEU A 9 11.68 0.46 -1.62
CA LEU A 9 10.87 -0.17 -2.67
C LEU A 9 10.92 0.70 -3.91
N LYS A 10 11.37 0.14 -5.04
CA LYS A 10 11.42 0.86 -6.30
C LYS A 10 11.32 -0.09 -7.49
N ALA A 11 11.05 0.49 -8.66
CA ALA A 11 11.00 -0.26 -9.90
C ALA A 11 12.38 -0.80 -10.25
N SER A 12 12.40 -1.98 -10.87
CA SER A 12 13.64 -2.66 -11.26
C SER A 12 14.29 -2.04 -12.47
N THR A 13 13.52 -1.46 -13.40
CA THR A 13 14.01 -0.89 -14.64
C THR A 13 13.35 0.45 -14.91
N PRO A 14 14.00 1.32 -15.72
CA PRO A 14 13.38 2.61 -16.06
C PRO A 14 12.00 2.49 -16.72
N GLY A 15 11.77 1.43 -17.51
CA GLY A 15 10.48 1.21 -18.16
C GLY A 15 9.33 0.89 -17.19
N GLU A 16 9.66 0.53 -15.97
CA GLU A 16 8.67 0.20 -14.95
C GLU A 16 8.28 1.39 -14.08
N VAL A 17 8.83 2.58 -14.37
CA VAL A 17 8.66 3.74 -13.50
C VAL A 17 7.21 4.21 -13.44
N GLU A 18 6.41 4.00 -14.49
CA GLU A 18 5.04 4.50 -14.49
C GLU A 18 4.20 3.84 -13.38
N ALA A 19 3.60 2.70 -13.66
CA ALA A 19 2.70 2.08 -12.68
C ALA A 19 3.46 1.40 -11.55
N THR A 20 4.44 0.55 -11.87
CA THR A 20 5.16 -0.20 -10.83
C THR A 20 5.94 0.73 -9.90
N GLY A 21 6.57 1.76 -10.46
CA GLY A 21 7.30 2.73 -9.66
C GLY A 21 6.39 3.56 -8.76
N ARG A 22 5.21 3.91 -9.25
CA ARG A 22 4.24 4.66 -8.45
C ARG A 22 3.73 3.83 -7.28
N LEU A 23 3.45 2.55 -7.50
CA LEU A 23 3.02 1.67 -6.42
C LEU A 23 4.14 1.45 -5.41
N ALA A 24 5.37 1.28 -5.86
CA ALA A 24 6.51 1.11 -4.97
C ALA A 24 6.71 2.35 -4.09
N ARG A 25 6.58 3.54 -4.67
CA ARG A 25 6.69 4.79 -3.90
C ARG A 25 5.54 4.95 -2.92
N TYR A 26 4.33 4.55 -3.32
CA TYR A 26 3.19 4.59 -2.41
C TYR A 26 3.42 3.70 -1.18
N ALA A 27 3.89 2.47 -1.39
CA ALA A 27 4.20 1.57 -0.29
C ALA A 27 5.35 2.12 0.57
N GLN A 28 6.33 2.78 -0.06
CA GLN A 28 7.46 3.37 0.68
C GLN A 28 7.02 4.47 1.63
N LEU A 29 5.95 5.22 1.30
CA LEU A 29 5.42 6.23 2.21
C LEU A 29 4.98 5.61 3.54
N TYR A 30 4.38 4.44 3.51
CA TYR A 30 4.01 3.72 4.73
C TYR A 30 5.25 3.31 5.53
N ALA A 31 6.28 2.81 4.84
CA ALA A 31 7.53 2.43 5.50
C ALA A 31 8.20 3.65 6.15
N ASP A 32 8.17 4.79 5.47
CA ASP A 32 8.77 6.02 5.98
C ASP A 32 8.05 6.50 7.24
N MET A 33 6.72 6.44 7.26
CA MET A 33 5.94 6.77 8.46
C MET A 33 6.32 5.85 9.61
N LEU A 34 6.39 4.56 9.34
CA LEU A 34 6.70 3.55 10.34
C LEU A 34 8.11 3.73 10.90
N SER A 35 9.10 4.04 10.06
CA SER A 35 10.48 4.27 10.49
C SER A 35 10.61 5.51 11.37
N GLN A 36 9.69 6.46 11.24
CA GLN A 36 9.62 7.66 12.08
C GLN A 36 8.69 7.47 13.27
N ASP A 37 8.33 6.22 13.56
CA ASP A 37 7.46 5.86 14.68
C ASP A 37 6.06 6.47 14.56
N ARG A 38 5.56 6.60 13.33
CA ARG A 38 4.24 7.15 13.03
C ARG A 38 3.36 6.12 12.35
N LEU A 39 2.07 6.29 12.48
CA LEU A 39 1.06 5.46 11.83
C LEU A 39 0.11 6.35 11.03
N CYS A 40 -0.58 5.75 10.07
CA CYS A 40 -1.64 6.43 9.35
C CYS A 40 -2.79 6.72 10.32
N LEU A 41 -3.03 7.99 10.60
CA LEU A 41 -4.08 8.37 11.54
C LEU A 41 -5.46 7.90 11.07
N CYS A 42 -5.74 8.03 9.76
CA CYS A 42 -7.02 7.59 9.22
C CYS A 42 -7.20 6.08 9.36
N GLY A 43 -6.13 5.29 9.18
CA GLY A 43 -6.20 3.85 9.40
C GLY A 43 -6.50 3.49 10.84
N MET A 44 -5.87 4.20 11.78
CA MET A 44 -6.12 3.99 13.21
C MET A 44 -7.56 4.35 13.57
N LEU A 45 -8.03 5.49 13.10
CA LEU A 45 -9.37 5.98 13.44
C LEU A 45 -10.47 5.18 12.74
N ALA A 46 -10.17 4.51 11.64
CA ALA A 46 -11.16 3.70 10.94
C ALA A 46 -11.72 2.57 11.83
N ALA A 47 -10.91 2.05 12.74
CA ALA A 47 -11.34 1.01 13.68
C ALA A 47 -12.42 1.52 14.66
N GLU A 48 -12.44 2.83 14.90
CA GLU A 48 -13.39 3.48 15.80
C GLU A 48 -14.46 4.27 15.05
N TYR A 49 -14.63 3.96 13.76
CA TYR A 49 -15.42 4.78 12.85
C TYR A 49 -16.82 5.11 13.37
N SER A 50 -17.53 4.13 13.89
CA SER A 50 -18.92 4.30 14.34
C SER A 50 -19.06 5.21 15.56
N THR A 51 -17.99 5.43 16.32
CA THR A 51 -18.00 6.27 17.52
C THR A 51 -17.54 7.71 17.24
N LEU A 52 -17.10 7.98 16.01
CA LEU A 52 -16.57 9.29 15.63
C LEU A 52 -17.71 10.24 15.25
N LEU A 53 -17.46 11.55 15.41
CA LEU A 53 -18.36 12.58 14.93
C LEU A 53 -18.46 12.53 13.41
N GLN A 54 -19.63 12.89 12.87
CA GLN A 54 -19.87 12.81 11.42
C GLN A 54 -18.83 13.55 10.57
N PRO A 55 -18.38 14.76 10.92
CA PRO A 55 -17.31 15.41 10.13
C PRO A 55 -16.04 14.58 10.06
N MET A 56 -15.67 13.90 11.14
CA MET A 56 -14.49 13.04 11.17
C MET A 56 -14.70 11.79 10.32
N GLN A 57 -15.89 11.19 10.41
CA GLN A 57 -16.25 10.05 9.57
C GLN A 57 -16.12 10.39 8.09
N LYS A 58 -16.61 11.57 7.72
CA LYS A 58 -16.54 12.05 6.34
C LYS A 58 -15.08 12.19 5.88
N THR A 59 -14.24 12.80 6.71
CA THR A 59 -12.82 12.99 6.40
C THR A 59 -12.11 11.66 6.19
N ILE A 60 -12.35 10.70 7.07
CA ILE A 60 -11.74 9.37 6.98
C ILE A 60 -12.19 8.66 5.70
N ARG A 61 -13.50 8.70 5.42
CA ARG A 61 -14.04 8.09 4.20
C ARG A 61 -13.43 8.72 2.95
N GLN A 62 -13.31 10.05 2.92
CA GLN A 62 -12.72 10.76 1.79
C GLN A 62 -11.26 10.36 1.58
N PHE A 63 -10.50 10.18 2.65
CA PHE A 63 -9.12 9.73 2.58
C PHE A 63 -9.03 8.38 1.89
N PHE A 64 -9.81 7.40 2.35
CA PHE A 64 -9.75 6.05 1.78
C PHE A 64 -10.28 6.01 0.35
N VAL A 65 -11.37 6.72 0.07
CA VAL A 65 -11.92 6.76 -1.28
C VAL A 65 -10.91 7.38 -2.25
N LYS A 66 -10.23 8.46 -1.84
CA LYS A 66 -9.23 9.12 -2.68
C LYS A 66 -8.05 8.19 -2.97
N ASN A 67 -7.55 7.50 -1.94
CA ASN A 67 -6.46 6.54 -2.11
C ASN A 67 -6.87 5.38 -3.00
N TYR A 68 -8.06 4.84 -2.76
CA TYR A 68 -8.62 3.74 -3.53
C TYR A 68 -8.73 4.12 -5.02
N ARG A 69 -9.26 5.29 -5.32
CA ARG A 69 -9.41 5.75 -6.71
C ARG A 69 -8.08 5.95 -7.40
N TRP A 70 -7.12 6.52 -6.67
CA TRP A 70 -5.78 6.72 -7.22
C TRP A 70 -5.11 5.38 -7.52
N LEU A 71 -5.16 4.45 -6.59
CA LEU A 71 -4.59 3.11 -6.78
C LEU A 71 -5.25 2.38 -7.94
N THR A 72 -6.58 2.43 -8.03
CA THR A 72 -7.31 1.82 -9.14
C THR A 72 -6.84 2.39 -10.48
N SER A 73 -6.68 3.70 -10.55
CA SER A 73 -6.21 4.38 -11.76
C SER A 73 -4.80 3.94 -12.16
N VAL A 74 -3.89 3.87 -11.18
CA VAL A 74 -2.50 3.44 -11.45
C VAL A 74 -2.47 2.00 -11.95
N ILE A 75 -3.25 1.13 -11.32
CA ILE A 75 -3.32 -0.28 -11.71
C ILE A 75 -3.89 -0.44 -13.12
N ALA A 76 -4.95 0.31 -13.43
CA ALA A 76 -5.55 0.28 -14.76
C ALA A 76 -4.56 0.71 -15.85
N ARG A 77 -3.80 1.75 -15.60
CA ARG A 77 -2.77 2.21 -16.53
C ARG A 77 -1.66 1.19 -16.69
N GLY A 78 -1.26 0.56 -15.60
CA GLY A 78 -0.24 -0.48 -15.64
C GLY A 78 -0.70 -1.71 -16.42
N ARG A 79 -1.98 -2.09 -16.26
CA ARG A 79 -2.57 -3.18 -17.02
C ARG A 79 -2.55 -2.85 -18.51
N THR A 80 -3.00 -1.66 -18.89
CA THR A 80 -3.03 -1.23 -20.29
C THR A 80 -1.65 -1.16 -20.88
N ALA A 81 -0.67 -0.67 -20.12
CA ALA A 81 0.72 -0.55 -20.59
C ALA A 81 1.49 -1.88 -20.56
N GLY A 82 0.92 -2.93 -19.97
CA GLY A 82 1.57 -4.24 -19.87
C GLY A 82 2.63 -4.33 -18.79
N SER A 83 2.63 -3.40 -17.82
CA SER A 83 3.59 -3.42 -16.71
C SER A 83 3.03 -4.02 -15.44
N LEU A 84 1.69 -4.11 -15.33
CA LEU A 84 1.03 -4.75 -14.20
C LEU A 84 0.08 -5.84 -14.70
N PHE A 85 -0.05 -6.90 -13.93
CA PHE A 85 -0.81 -8.09 -14.28
C PHE A 85 -1.73 -8.50 -13.13
N PRO A 86 -2.70 -7.64 -12.73
CA PRO A 86 -3.62 -8.02 -11.66
C PRO A 86 -4.47 -9.20 -12.10
N ARG A 87 -4.66 -10.15 -11.18
CA ARG A 87 -5.38 -11.39 -11.46
C ARG A 87 -6.88 -11.28 -11.19
N SER A 88 -7.31 -10.07 -10.84
CA SER A 88 -8.72 -9.75 -10.57
C SER A 88 -9.00 -8.37 -11.17
N THR A 89 -10.07 -7.72 -10.74
CA THR A 89 -10.39 -6.38 -11.19
C THR A 89 -9.37 -5.38 -10.64
N ASP A 90 -9.24 -4.24 -11.32
CA ASP A 90 -8.37 -3.16 -10.84
C ASP A 90 -8.81 -2.69 -9.46
N GLU A 91 -10.12 -2.64 -9.23
CA GLU A 91 -10.72 -2.22 -7.96
C GLU A 91 -10.36 -3.17 -6.83
N SER A 92 -10.46 -4.48 -7.05
CA SER A 92 -10.08 -5.47 -6.04
C SER A 92 -8.60 -5.43 -5.72
N ALA A 93 -7.76 -5.25 -6.73
CA ALA A 93 -6.33 -5.13 -6.54
C ALA A 93 -5.99 -3.87 -5.72
N ALA A 94 -6.69 -2.76 -6.00
CA ALA A 94 -6.50 -1.52 -5.24
C ALA A 94 -6.86 -1.71 -3.77
N LEU A 95 -7.98 -2.37 -3.48
CA LEU A 95 -8.39 -2.64 -2.10
C LEU A 95 -7.42 -3.57 -1.38
N MET A 96 -6.89 -4.56 -2.10
CA MET A 96 -5.86 -5.45 -1.55
C MET A 96 -4.62 -4.67 -1.13
N LEU A 97 -4.14 -3.77 -1.98
CA LEU A 97 -2.97 -2.97 -1.67
C LEU A 97 -3.23 -2.03 -0.50
N LEU A 98 -4.34 -1.31 -0.55
CA LEU A 98 -4.67 -0.34 0.50
C LEU A 98 -4.84 -1.04 1.84
N GLY A 99 -5.67 -2.08 1.90
CA GLY A 99 -5.91 -2.83 3.12
C GLY A 99 -4.68 -3.57 3.60
N GLY A 100 -3.92 -4.16 2.68
CA GLY A 100 -2.71 -4.90 3.01
C GLY A 100 -1.62 -4.01 3.60
N LEU A 101 -1.39 -2.84 3.01
CA LEU A 101 -0.37 -1.91 3.52
C LEU A 101 -0.79 -1.31 4.87
N GLU A 102 -2.07 -0.93 5.02
CA GLU A 102 -2.57 -0.43 6.31
C GLU A 102 -2.42 -1.48 7.39
N GLY A 103 -2.84 -2.72 7.10
CA GLY A 103 -2.74 -3.82 8.06
C GLY A 103 -1.31 -4.17 8.41
N ALA A 104 -0.43 -4.23 7.40
CA ALA A 104 0.98 -4.54 7.62
C ALA A 104 1.65 -3.49 8.52
N MET A 105 1.32 -2.20 8.30
CA MET A 105 1.85 -1.12 9.12
C MET A 105 1.35 -1.21 10.56
N LEU A 106 0.05 -1.45 10.74
CA LEU A 106 -0.54 -1.55 12.07
C LEU A 106 0.03 -2.72 12.88
N ILE A 107 0.37 -3.81 12.22
CA ILE A 107 0.96 -4.99 12.87
C ILE A 107 2.44 -4.75 13.18
N ALA A 108 3.16 -4.15 12.24
CA ALA A 108 4.60 -3.91 12.41
C ALA A 108 4.91 -2.98 13.57
N ARG A 109 4.01 -2.04 13.87
CA ARG A 109 4.25 -1.05 14.91
C ARG A 109 4.43 -1.68 16.30
N PRO A 110 3.45 -2.44 16.83
CA PRO A 110 3.63 -3.08 18.14
C PRO A 110 4.71 -4.16 18.13
N MET A 111 4.94 -4.82 17.00
CA MET A 111 5.99 -5.84 16.90
C MET A 111 7.37 -5.23 16.71
N LYS A 112 7.46 -3.93 16.45
CA LYS A 112 8.71 -3.22 16.16
C LYS A 112 9.48 -3.90 15.03
N ASP A 113 8.74 -4.26 13.98
CA ASP A 113 9.25 -5.11 12.90
C ASP A 113 9.13 -4.41 11.54
N ILE A 114 10.01 -3.43 11.30
CA ILE A 114 10.05 -2.71 10.02
C ILE A 114 10.43 -3.67 8.88
N ASP A 115 11.30 -4.65 9.15
CA ASP A 115 11.68 -5.64 8.14
C ASP A 115 10.47 -6.45 7.69
N GLY A 116 9.60 -6.83 8.63
CA GLY A 116 8.36 -7.53 8.34
C GLY A 116 7.42 -6.69 7.49
N PHE A 117 7.37 -5.37 7.74
CA PHE A 117 6.58 -4.49 6.90
C PHE A 117 7.09 -4.52 5.45
N TYR A 118 8.42 -4.38 5.24
CA TYR A 118 9.00 -4.42 3.90
C TYR A 118 8.72 -5.75 3.21
N ALA A 119 8.82 -6.85 3.94
CA ALA A 119 8.51 -8.18 3.39
C ALA A 119 7.07 -8.25 2.91
N SER A 120 6.13 -7.78 3.74
CA SER A 120 4.70 -7.78 3.38
C SER A 120 4.42 -6.88 2.17
N ALA A 121 5.02 -5.69 2.14
CA ALA A 121 4.84 -4.77 1.03
C ALA A 121 5.35 -5.38 -0.28
N ARG A 122 6.51 -6.03 -0.25
CA ARG A 122 7.06 -6.70 -1.44
C ARG A 122 6.15 -7.81 -1.94
N GLN A 123 5.57 -8.60 -1.01
CA GLN A 123 4.64 -9.66 -1.37
C GLN A 123 3.38 -9.09 -2.04
N LEU A 124 2.83 -8.01 -1.48
CA LEU A 124 1.64 -7.37 -2.04
C LEU A 124 1.92 -6.87 -3.46
N LEU A 125 3.06 -6.20 -3.66
CA LEU A 125 3.43 -5.68 -4.98
C LEU A 125 3.72 -6.82 -5.97
N ALA A 126 4.31 -7.92 -5.50
CA ALA A 126 4.63 -9.06 -6.35
C ALA A 126 3.36 -9.71 -6.92
N LEU A 127 2.23 -9.62 -6.21
CA LEU A 127 0.96 -10.16 -6.70
C LEU A 127 0.46 -9.47 -7.96
N LEU A 128 0.97 -8.29 -8.26
CA LEU A 128 0.59 -7.54 -9.46
C LEU A 128 1.62 -7.65 -10.58
N GLN A 129 2.69 -8.38 -10.36
CA GLN A 129 3.73 -8.55 -11.35
C GLN A 129 3.44 -9.76 -12.24
N ARG A 130 4.17 -9.86 -13.35
CA ARG A 130 4.01 -10.97 -14.27
C ARG A 130 4.26 -12.30 -13.54
N PRO A 131 3.37 -13.30 -13.71
CA PRO A 131 3.64 -14.63 -13.17
C PRO A 131 4.91 -15.18 -13.78
N GLY A 132 5.84 -15.60 -12.92
CA GLY A 132 7.14 -16.11 -13.34
C GLY A 132 7.14 -17.59 -13.57
#